data_f4535db97fdfe0e8d3eafc3280ada5fe
#
_entry.id   f4535db97fdfe0e8d3eafc3280ada5fe
#
_cell.length_a   1.000
_cell.length_b   1.000
_cell.length_c   1.000
_cell.angle_alpha   90.00
_cell.angle_beta   90.00
_cell.angle_gamma   90.00
#
_symmetry.space_group_name_H-M   'P 1'
#
loop_
_entity.id
_entity.type
_entity.pdbx_description
1 polymer ?
#
loop_
_entity_poly.entity_id
_entity_poly.type
_entity_poly.pdbx_seq_one_letter_code
_entity_poly.pdbx_strand_id
1 'polypeptide(L)'
;MIDNTPHQKTNRLGIMGGTLDPIHHGHLVAASEVAARFELDDVVFVPTGEPWQKHGRRVSSGEDRYLMTVIATASNPRFSVSRCDLDRQGPTYTIDTLRDIQSQHPNSELYFITGADALSKIVTWQNWKQLFSMAHFVGVTRPGYTISEELQQRLPEGRVTLLEIPALAISSTECRRRTEEGMPVWYLVPDGVVQ
;
A
#
# COMPACT_ATOMS: atom_id res chain seq x y z
N MET A 1 -45.64 6.25 0.96
CA MET A 1 -44.47 7.16 0.93
C MET A 1 -43.27 6.33 0.58
N ILE A 2 -42.74 6.52 -0.63
CA ILE A 2 -41.50 5.86 -1.06
C ILE A 2 -40.38 6.72 -0.51
N ASP A 3 -39.60 6.18 0.43
CA ASP A 3 -38.41 6.86 0.97
C ASP A 3 -37.37 6.98 -0.16
N ASN A 4 -37.26 8.17 -0.70
CA ASN A 4 -36.40 8.52 -1.81
C ASN A 4 -35.12 9.20 -1.30
N THR A 5 -34.62 8.75 -0.15
CA THR A 5 -33.31 9.20 0.35
C THR A 5 -32.25 8.65 -0.61
N PRO A 6 -31.48 9.49 -1.33
CA PRO A 6 -30.40 8.99 -2.15
C PRO A 6 -29.41 8.29 -1.22
N HIS A 7 -29.23 6.98 -1.40
CA HIS A 7 -28.13 6.26 -0.77
C HIS A 7 -26.84 6.94 -1.22
N GLN A 8 -26.27 7.74 -0.35
CA GLN A 8 -24.99 8.38 -0.58
C GLN A 8 -23.97 7.25 -0.73
N LYS A 9 -23.47 7.03 -1.95
CA LYS A 9 -22.48 6.00 -2.23
C LYS A 9 -21.29 6.24 -1.30
N THR A 10 -20.99 5.30 -0.42
CA THR A 10 -19.81 5.37 0.44
C THR A 10 -18.57 5.37 -0.44
N ASN A 11 -17.73 6.37 -0.31
CA ASN A 11 -16.47 6.45 -1.04
C ASN A 11 -15.53 5.32 -0.60
N ARG A 12 -14.92 4.60 -1.56
CA ARG A 12 -13.99 3.50 -1.29
C ARG A 12 -12.57 3.96 -1.59
N LEU A 13 -11.74 4.03 -0.56
CA LEU A 13 -10.39 4.55 -0.64
C LEU A 13 -9.36 3.45 -0.43
N GLY A 14 -8.52 3.20 -1.44
CA GLY A 14 -7.35 2.36 -1.32
C GLY A 14 -6.20 3.07 -0.62
N ILE A 15 -5.44 2.36 0.18
CA ILE A 15 -4.22 2.84 0.83
C ILE A 15 -3.08 1.91 0.47
N MET A 16 -2.14 2.39 -0.36
CA MET A 16 -0.91 1.67 -0.68
C MET A 16 0.21 2.15 0.25
N GLY A 17 0.32 1.50 1.41
CA GLY A 17 1.39 1.77 2.37
C GLY A 17 2.66 0.99 2.05
N GLY A 18 3.80 1.59 2.30
CA GLY A 18 5.08 0.90 2.12
C GLY A 18 6.28 1.83 2.18
N THR A 19 7.48 1.27 2.26
CA THR A 19 8.71 2.08 2.25
C THR A 19 8.87 2.80 0.92
N LEU A 20 8.48 2.18 -0.20
CA LEU A 20 8.54 2.74 -1.56
C LEU A 20 9.95 3.27 -1.90
N ASP A 21 10.95 2.41 -1.75
CA ASP A 21 12.37 2.77 -1.84
C ASP A 21 13.13 1.93 -2.90
N PRO A 22 12.98 2.24 -4.21
CA PRO A 22 12.00 3.15 -4.79
C PRO A 22 10.62 2.50 -4.98
N ILE A 23 9.63 3.32 -5.28
CA ILE A 23 8.40 2.87 -5.92
C ILE A 23 8.74 2.27 -7.30
N HIS A 24 7.97 1.26 -7.73
CA HIS A 24 8.20 0.58 -9.00
C HIS A 24 6.88 0.14 -9.65
N HIS A 25 6.91 -0.29 -10.90
CA HIS A 25 5.71 -0.69 -11.64
C HIS A 25 4.90 -1.77 -10.94
N GLY A 26 5.52 -2.66 -10.17
CA GLY A 26 4.81 -3.66 -9.37
C GLY A 26 3.84 -3.05 -8.35
N HIS A 27 4.20 -1.92 -7.73
CA HIS A 27 3.29 -1.20 -6.81
C HIS A 27 2.12 -0.56 -7.58
N LEU A 28 2.38 0.05 -8.74
CA LEU A 28 1.36 0.72 -9.55
C LEU A 28 0.35 -0.28 -10.11
N VAL A 29 0.82 -1.42 -10.62
CA VAL A 29 -0.04 -2.52 -11.08
C VAL A 29 -0.90 -3.04 -9.93
N ALA A 30 -0.30 -3.32 -8.77
CA ALA A 30 -1.03 -3.77 -7.60
C ALA A 30 -2.16 -2.80 -7.19
N ALA A 31 -1.85 -1.50 -7.12
CA ALA A 31 -2.84 -0.48 -6.79
C ALA A 31 -3.96 -0.41 -7.84
N SER A 32 -3.63 -0.49 -9.12
CA SER A 32 -4.59 -0.45 -10.22
C SER A 32 -5.53 -1.66 -10.23
N GLU A 33 -4.98 -2.87 -10.06
CA GLU A 33 -5.76 -4.11 -10.03
C GLU A 33 -6.72 -4.15 -8.83
N VAL A 34 -6.24 -3.77 -7.65
CA VAL A 34 -7.10 -3.69 -6.46
C VAL A 34 -8.17 -2.63 -6.64
N ALA A 35 -7.83 -1.46 -7.19
CA ALA A 35 -8.80 -0.40 -7.47
C ALA A 35 -9.92 -0.87 -8.41
N ALA A 36 -9.57 -1.62 -9.44
CA ALA A 36 -10.54 -2.19 -10.38
C ALA A 36 -11.41 -3.28 -9.71
N ARG A 37 -10.79 -4.20 -8.96
CA ARG A 37 -11.46 -5.36 -8.37
C ARG A 37 -12.43 -5.00 -7.25
N PHE A 38 -12.11 -3.98 -6.44
CA PHE A 38 -12.92 -3.52 -5.32
C PHE A 38 -13.71 -2.25 -5.63
N GLU A 39 -13.69 -1.81 -6.88
CA GLU A 39 -14.39 -0.58 -7.33
C GLU A 39 -14.00 0.63 -6.45
N LEU A 40 -12.69 0.78 -6.18
CA LEU A 40 -12.20 1.89 -5.40
C LEU A 40 -12.34 3.19 -6.20
N ASP A 41 -12.78 4.24 -5.55
CA ASP A 41 -12.89 5.57 -6.19
C ASP A 41 -11.49 6.19 -6.37
N ASP A 42 -10.63 6.07 -5.35
CA ASP A 42 -9.26 6.60 -5.34
C ASP A 42 -8.29 5.66 -4.64
N VAL A 43 -6.99 5.84 -4.88
CA VAL A 43 -5.91 5.20 -4.13
C VAL A 43 -4.90 6.24 -3.65
N VAL A 44 -4.64 6.27 -2.34
CA VAL A 44 -3.59 7.09 -1.75
C VAL A 44 -2.35 6.23 -1.46
N PHE A 45 -1.21 6.66 -1.98
CA PHE A 45 0.09 6.08 -1.66
C PHE A 45 0.66 6.77 -0.43
N VAL A 46 1.16 5.99 0.52
CA VAL A 46 1.70 6.50 1.78
C VAL A 46 3.11 5.97 1.97
N PRO A 47 4.15 6.73 1.57
CA PRO A 47 5.53 6.40 1.87
C PRO A 47 5.74 6.39 3.39
N THR A 48 6.21 5.27 3.93
CA THR A 48 6.49 5.11 5.37
C THR A 48 7.53 6.13 5.85
N GLY A 49 7.32 6.78 6.98
CA GLY A 49 8.30 7.70 7.59
C GLY A 49 9.53 6.94 8.09
N GLU A 50 9.52 6.52 9.34
CA GLU A 50 10.58 5.68 9.93
C GLU A 50 10.15 4.20 9.91
N PRO A 51 10.66 3.38 8.96
CA PRO A 51 10.26 1.99 8.83
C PRO A 51 10.91 1.13 9.92
N TRP A 52 10.22 0.91 11.03
CA TRP A 52 10.71 0.15 12.19
C TRP A 52 11.16 -1.29 11.83
N GLN A 53 10.62 -1.88 10.77
CA GLN A 53 11.00 -3.22 10.30
C GLN A 53 12.34 -3.25 9.54
N LYS A 54 12.96 -2.10 9.28
CA LYS A 54 14.17 -1.97 8.48
C LYS A 54 15.36 -1.38 9.26
N HIS A 55 15.35 -1.50 10.59
CA HIS A 55 16.51 -1.12 11.39
C HIS A 55 17.78 -1.82 10.89
N GLY A 56 18.85 -1.03 10.66
CA GLY A 56 20.14 -1.52 10.16
C GLY A 56 20.29 -1.61 8.64
N ARG A 57 19.26 -1.24 7.84
CA ARG A 57 19.37 -1.12 6.38
C ARG A 57 19.38 0.35 5.98
N ARG A 58 20.22 0.69 4.99
CA ARG A 58 20.18 2.01 4.38
C ARG A 58 18.87 2.18 3.61
N VAL A 59 18.12 3.20 3.93
CA VAL A 59 16.85 3.59 3.26
C VAL A 59 17.05 5.02 2.76
N SER A 60 16.58 5.33 1.57
CA SER A 60 16.60 6.68 1.01
C SER A 60 15.81 7.64 1.90
N SER A 61 16.11 8.94 1.83
CA SER A 61 15.40 9.93 2.64
C SER A 61 13.88 9.83 2.43
N GLY A 62 13.11 10.20 3.45
CA GLY A 62 11.64 10.22 3.33
C GLY A 62 11.20 11.14 2.19
N GLU A 63 11.89 12.26 2.01
CA GLU A 63 11.58 13.24 0.96
C GLU A 63 11.84 12.68 -0.44
N ASP A 64 12.98 12.01 -0.68
CA ASP A 64 13.27 11.39 -1.97
C ASP A 64 12.22 10.33 -2.31
N ARG A 65 11.84 9.48 -1.35
CA ARG A 65 10.82 8.44 -1.54
C ARG A 65 9.44 9.04 -1.83
N TYR A 66 9.11 10.15 -1.18
CA TYR A 66 7.89 10.89 -1.46
C TYR A 66 7.89 11.45 -2.88
N LEU A 67 8.95 12.15 -3.29
CA LEU A 67 9.07 12.74 -4.62
C LEU A 67 9.02 11.66 -5.71
N MET A 68 9.74 10.56 -5.55
CA MET A 68 9.65 9.41 -6.48
C MET A 68 8.22 8.88 -6.57
N THR A 69 7.49 8.83 -5.45
CA THR A 69 6.11 8.35 -5.43
C THR A 69 5.16 9.33 -6.14
N VAL A 70 5.32 10.63 -5.91
CA VAL A 70 4.55 11.68 -6.62
C VAL A 70 4.76 11.58 -8.13
N ILE A 71 6.02 11.49 -8.57
CA ILE A 71 6.36 11.36 -10.00
C ILE A 71 5.74 10.10 -10.59
N ALA A 72 5.86 8.97 -9.90
CA ALA A 72 5.38 7.69 -10.37
C ALA A 72 3.85 7.63 -10.52
N THR A 73 3.11 8.34 -9.69
CA THR A 73 1.64 8.31 -9.66
C THR A 73 0.96 9.40 -10.48
N ALA A 74 1.71 10.42 -10.90
CA ALA A 74 1.20 11.65 -11.52
C ALA A 74 0.34 11.42 -12.79
N SER A 75 0.55 10.33 -13.52
CA SER A 75 -0.19 10.03 -14.75
C SER A 75 -1.59 9.43 -14.50
N ASN A 76 -1.88 8.96 -13.29
CA ASN A 76 -3.18 8.38 -12.96
C ASN A 76 -4.00 9.34 -12.09
N PRO A 77 -5.12 9.91 -12.59
CA PRO A 77 -5.89 10.92 -11.88
C PRO A 77 -6.55 10.39 -10.60
N ARG A 78 -6.67 9.06 -10.42
CA ARG A 78 -7.20 8.43 -9.20
C ARG A 78 -6.12 8.11 -8.16
N PHE A 79 -4.85 8.40 -8.46
CA PHE A 79 -3.75 8.16 -7.54
C PHE A 79 -3.28 9.46 -6.91
N SER A 80 -3.11 9.45 -5.61
CA SER A 80 -2.58 10.58 -4.84
C SER A 80 -1.51 10.08 -3.87
N VAL A 81 -0.77 11.00 -3.27
CA VAL A 81 0.28 10.68 -2.31
C VAL A 81 0.08 11.48 -1.04
N SER A 82 0.07 10.81 0.11
CA SER A 82 -0.01 11.45 1.42
C SER A 82 1.33 11.47 2.13
N ARG A 83 1.60 12.55 2.84
CA ARG A 83 2.79 12.75 3.68
C ARG A 83 2.58 12.35 5.15
N CYS A 84 1.39 11.87 5.52
CA CYS A 84 1.02 11.70 6.93
C CYS A 84 2.04 10.90 7.75
N ASP A 85 2.65 9.87 7.17
CA ASP A 85 3.67 9.08 7.84
C ASP A 85 5.03 9.77 7.89
N LEU A 86 5.38 10.60 6.90
CA LEU A 86 6.62 11.36 6.85
C LEU A 86 6.61 12.53 7.83
N ASP A 87 5.46 13.16 8.00
CA ASP A 87 5.31 14.34 8.86
C ASP A 87 5.12 13.94 10.34
N ARG A 88 4.82 12.64 10.61
CA ARG A 88 4.74 12.10 11.97
C ARG A 88 6.13 11.73 12.48
N GLN A 89 6.47 12.20 13.68
CA GLN A 89 7.71 11.83 14.34
C GLN A 89 7.66 10.40 14.90
N GLY A 90 8.81 9.72 14.84
CA GLY A 90 8.99 8.39 15.40
C GLY A 90 8.59 7.24 14.46
N PRO A 91 8.61 6.00 14.97
CA PRO A 91 8.34 4.81 14.18
C PRO A 91 6.95 4.83 13.55
N THR A 92 6.86 4.47 12.28
CA THR A 92 5.60 4.41 11.55
C THR A 92 4.91 3.06 11.76
N TYR A 93 3.68 3.09 12.25
CA TYR A 93 2.84 1.91 12.37
C TYR A 93 1.58 2.06 11.50
N THR A 94 1.16 0.97 10.87
CA THR A 94 -0.03 0.95 10.01
C THR A 94 -1.29 1.45 10.70
N ILE A 95 -1.43 1.20 12.02
CA ILE A 95 -2.58 1.66 12.79
C ILE A 95 -2.68 3.19 12.81
N ASP A 96 -1.55 3.89 12.88
CA ASP A 96 -1.52 5.35 12.90
C ASP A 96 -1.76 5.92 11.51
N THR A 97 -1.19 5.28 10.47
CA THR A 97 -1.49 5.61 9.06
C THR A 97 -3.00 5.53 8.79
N LEU A 98 -3.66 4.45 9.22
CA LEU A 98 -5.11 4.29 9.04
C LEU A 98 -5.91 5.34 9.79
N ARG A 99 -5.51 5.73 11.02
CA ARG A 99 -6.16 6.80 11.79
C ARG A 99 -6.06 8.15 11.09
N ASP A 100 -4.88 8.50 10.58
CA ASP A 100 -4.66 9.77 9.88
C ASP A 100 -5.47 9.84 8.59
N ILE A 101 -5.43 8.79 7.77
CA ILE A 101 -6.22 8.73 6.54
C ILE A 101 -7.73 8.75 6.85
N GLN A 102 -8.19 8.01 7.86
CA GLN A 102 -9.60 8.02 8.25
C GLN A 102 -10.05 9.41 8.72
N SER A 103 -9.18 10.16 9.42
CA SER A 103 -9.49 11.53 9.86
C SER A 103 -9.63 12.50 8.69
N GLN A 104 -8.85 12.31 7.63
CA GLN A 104 -8.91 13.11 6.39
C GLN A 104 -10.09 12.69 5.50
N HIS A 105 -10.54 11.44 5.59
CA HIS A 105 -11.60 10.85 4.79
C HIS A 105 -12.65 10.15 5.68
N PRO A 106 -13.38 10.88 6.54
CA PRO A 106 -14.21 10.30 7.61
C PRO A 106 -15.36 9.42 7.10
N ASN A 107 -15.83 9.65 5.87
CA ASN A 107 -16.94 8.91 5.26
C ASN A 107 -16.49 7.83 4.27
N SER A 108 -15.22 7.50 4.23
CA SER A 108 -14.67 6.51 3.30
C SER A 108 -14.53 5.14 3.95
N GLU A 109 -14.84 4.10 3.18
CA GLU A 109 -14.45 2.72 3.49
C GLU A 109 -13.01 2.51 3.04
N LEU A 110 -12.14 2.08 3.96
CA LEU A 110 -10.71 1.97 3.71
C LEU A 110 -10.32 0.55 3.29
N TYR A 111 -9.47 0.45 2.26
CA TYR A 111 -8.87 -0.79 1.76
C TYR A 111 -7.35 -0.67 1.83
N PHE A 112 -6.70 -1.44 2.72
CA PHE A 112 -5.26 -1.42 2.86
C PHE A 112 -4.61 -2.45 1.94
N ILE A 113 -3.81 -1.98 0.99
CA ILE A 113 -3.18 -2.77 -0.07
C ILE A 113 -1.74 -3.08 0.32
N THR A 114 -1.38 -4.35 0.35
CA THR A 114 -0.02 -4.79 0.70
C THR A 114 0.33 -6.09 -0.03
N GLY A 115 1.62 -6.42 -0.10
CA GLY A 115 2.03 -7.74 -0.60
C GLY A 115 1.62 -8.86 0.35
N ALA A 116 1.27 -10.03 -0.19
CA ALA A 116 0.87 -11.18 0.61
C ALA A 116 1.97 -11.62 1.60
N ASP A 117 3.26 -11.46 1.26
CA ASP A 117 4.38 -11.73 2.16
C ASP A 117 4.40 -10.82 3.40
N ALA A 118 3.99 -9.56 3.25
CA ALA A 118 3.87 -8.63 4.37
C ALA A 118 2.60 -8.94 5.18
N LEU A 119 1.49 -9.24 4.50
CA LEU A 119 0.24 -9.64 5.13
C LEU A 119 0.40 -10.92 5.96
N SER A 120 1.22 -11.87 5.52
CA SER A 120 1.50 -13.11 6.28
C SER A 120 2.12 -12.85 7.66
N LYS A 121 2.69 -11.66 7.86
CA LYS A 121 3.29 -11.21 9.12
C LYS A 121 2.39 -10.24 9.91
N ILE A 122 1.14 -10.06 9.50
CA ILE A 122 0.26 -9.03 10.08
C ILE A 122 0.07 -9.16 11.60
N VAL A 123 0.14 -10.38 12.12
CA VAL A 123 0.03 -10.65 13.55
C VAL A 123 1.17 -10.07 14.40
N THR A 124 2.27 -9.65 13.74
CA THR A 124 3.40 -8.97 14.37
C THR A 124 3.27 -7.45 14.33
N TRP A 125 2.25 -6.93 13.64
CA TRP A 125 2.06 -5.49 13.50
C TRP A 125 1.44 -4.90 14.76
N GLN A 126 1.79 -3.66 15.05
CA GLN A 126 1.27 -2.92 16.20
C GLN A 126 -0.27 -2.90 16.18
N ASN A 127 -0.89 -3.34 17.29
CA ASN A 127 -2.35 -3.39 17.43
C ASN A 127 -3.07 -4.13 16.27
N TRP A 128 -2.47 -5.19 15.75
CA TRP A 128 -2.92 -5.88 14.55
C TRP A 128 -4.42 -6.25 14.53
N LYS A 129 -5.00 -6.63 15.69
CA LYS A 129 -6.43 -6.96 15.75
C LYS A 129 -7.32 -5.76 15.48
N GLN A 130 -6.91 -4.56 15.89
CA GLN A 130 -7.66 -3.33 15.68
C GLN A 130 -7.64 -2.88 14.22
N LEU A 131 -6.62 -3.25 13.44
CA LEU A 131 -6.51 -2.90 12.02
C LEU A 131 -7.74 -3.31 11.22
N PHE A 132 -8.29 -4.49 11.51
CA PHE A 132 -9.43 -5.05 10.77
C PHE A 132 -10.77 -4.36 11.07
N SER A 133 -10.88 -3.63 12.16
CA SER A 133 -12.04 -2.76 12.41
C SER A 133 -11.99 -1.46 11.61
N MET A 134 -10.78 -1.08 11.14
CA MET A 134 -10.56 0.19 10.44
C MET A 134 -10.52 0.04 8.92
N ALA A 135 -10.02 -1.09 8.40
CA ALA A 135 -9.87 -1.29 6.97
C ALA A 135 -10.10 -2.74 6.57
N HIS A 136 -10.46 -2.93 5.30
CA HIS A 136 -10.35 -4.22 4.62
C HIS A 136 -8.91 -4.38 4.11
N PHE A 137 -8.28 -5.54 4.38
CA PHE A 137 -6.91 -5.79 3.96
C PHE A 137 -6.87 -6.61 2.68
N VAL A 138 -6.15 -6.12 1.68
CA VAL A 138 -5.96 -6.81 0.40
C VAL A 138 -4.49 -7.19 0.25
N GLY A 139 -4.21 -8.48 0.35
CA GLY A 139 -2.90 -9.05 0.09
C GLY A 139 -2.75 -9.38 -1.38
N VAL A 140 -1.94 -8.61 -2.11
CA VAL A 140 -1.67 -8.91 -3.53
C VAL A 140 -0.61 -9.98 -3.65
N THR A 141 -0.85 -10.93 -4.54
CA THR A 141 -0.01 -12.12 -4.69
C THR A 141 0.17 -12.53 -6.15
N ARG A 142 1.11 -13.44 -6.34
CA ARG A 142 1.32 -14.16 -7.60
C ARG A 142 0.48 -15.43 -7.65
N PRO A 143 0.21 -15.98 -8.85
CA PRO A 143 -0.46 -17.26 -8.99
C PRO A 143 0.14 -18.36 -8.10
N GLY A 144 -0.76 -19.09 -7.41
CA GLY A 144 -0.39 -20.23 -6.57
C GLY A 144 0.13 -19.88 -5.17
N TYR A 145 0.10 -18.63 -4.74
CA TYR A 145 0.43 -18.27 -3.36
C TYR A 145 -0.74 -18.50 -2.42
N THR A 146 -0.49 -19.11 -1.28
CA THR A 146 -1.46 -19.29 -0.20
C THR A 146 -0.86 -18.83 1.13
N ILE A 147 -1.67 -18.30 2.02
CA ILE A 147 -1.27 -18.09 3.42
C ILE A 147 -1.51 -19.38 4.20
N SER A 148 -0.75 -19.58 5.29
CA SER A 148 -0.89 -20.77 6.13
C SER A 148 -2.28 -20.88 6.74
N GLU A 149 -2.77 -22.10 6.94
CA GLU A 149 -4.06 -22.36 7.61
C GLU A 149 -4.10 -21.76 9.02
N GLU A 150 -2.98 -21.83 9.76
CA GLU A 150 -2.87 -21.23 11.08
C GLU A 150 -3.13 -19.71 11.05
N LEU A 151 -2.59 -19.01 10.06
CA LEU A 151 -2.84 -17.59 9.89
C LEU A 151 -4.29 -17.33 9.49
N GLN A 152 -4.86 -18.12 8.57
CA GLN A 152 -6.26 -17.98 8.14
C GLN A 152 -7.23 -18.08 9.32
N GLN A 153 -7.02 -19.03 10.24
CA GLN A 153 -7.84 -19.20 11.45
C GLN A 153 -7.76 -18.01 12.41
N ARG A 154 -6.70 -17.21 12.35
CA ARG A 154 -6.50 -16.02 13.20
C ARG A 154 -7.07 -14.75 12.61
N LEU A 155 -7.31 -14.72 11.29
CA LEU A 155 -7.81 -13.55 10.59
C LEU A 155 -9.35 -13.48 10.69
N PRO A 156 -9.92 -12.28 10.88
CA PRO A 156 -11.38 -12.15 10.91
C PRO A 156 -11.98 -12.38 9.53
N GLU A 157 -13.07 -13.15 9.49
CA GLU A 157 -13.79 -13.46 8.27
C GLU A 157 -14.26 -12.18 7.55
N GLY A 158 -14.13 -12.14 6.23
CA GLY A 158 -14.59 -11.02 5.40
C GLY A 158 -13.78 -9.74 5.51
N ARG A 159 -12.67 -9.72 6.27
CA ARG A 159 -11.83 -8.53 6.44
C ARG A 159 -10.47 -8.61 5.74
N VAL A 160 -10.16 -9.76 5.18
CA VAL A 160 -8.91 -10.01 4.46
C VAL A 160 -9.21 -10.72 3.15
N THR A 161 -8.65 -10.24 2.07
CA THR A 161 -8.72 -10.89 0.76
C THR A 161 -7.32 -11.07 0.20
N LEU A 162 -7.01 -12.26 -0.28
CA LEU A 162 -5.86 -12.47 -1.17
C LEU A 162 -6.32 -12.27 -2.60
N LEU A 163 -5.66 -11.37 -3.30
CA LEU A 163 -5.95 -11.07 -4.70
C LEU A 163 -4.76 -11.47 -5.57
N GLU A 164 -4.98 -12.43 -6.43
CA GLU A 164 -4.04 -12.78 -7.47
C GLU A 164 -4.10 -11.70 -8.58
N ILE A 165 -2.96 -11.14 -8.92
CA ILE A 165 -2.82 -10.09 -9.92
C ILE A 165 -1.80 -10.50 -10.99
N PRO A 166 -1.78 -9.86 -12.18
CA PRO A 166 -0.67 -9.94 -13.12
C PRO A 166 0.62 -9.40 -12.49
N ALA A 167 1.23 -10.20 -11.59
CA ALA A 167 2.34 -9.75 -10.77
C ALA A 167 3.61 -9.58 -11.60
N LEU A 168 4.20 -8.40 -11.54
CA LEU A 168 5.53 -8.15 -12.06
C LEU A 168 6.57 -8.66 -11.06
N ALA A 169 7.58 -9.42 -11.54
CA ALA A 169 8.68 -9.89 -10.71
C ALA A 169 9.69 -8.75 -10.43
N ILE A 170 9.19 -7.61 -9.94
CA ILE A 170 9.96 -6.42 -9.61
C ILE A 170 9.95 -6.22 -8.09
N SER A 171 11.09 -5.86 -7.52
CA SER A 171 11.19 -5.47 -6.12
C SER A 171 12.08 -4.24 -5.95
N SER A 172 11.78 -3.42 -4.94
CA SER A 172 12.64 -2.29 -4.58
C SER A 172 14.07 -2.72 -4.26
N THR A 173 14.26 -3.91 -3.67
CA THR A 173 15.59 -4.47 -3.39
C THR A 173 16.37 -4.71 -4.67
N GLU A 174 15.75 -5.30 -5.68
CA GLU A 174 16.38 -5.53 -6.97
C GLU A 174 16.69 -4.20 -7.70
N CYS A 175 15.79 -3.23 -7.63
CA CYS A 175 16.04 -1.91 -8.23
C CYS A 175 17.28 -1.24 -7.61
N ARG A 176 17.41 -1.24 -6.28
CA ARG A 176 18.58 -0.67 -5.59
C ARG A 176 19.87 -1.43 -5.93
N ARG A 177 19.84 -2.76 -5.89
CA ARG A 177 21.00 -3.58 -6.26
C ARG A 177 21.49 -3.22 -7.68
N ARG A 178 20.58 -3.14 -8.63
CA ARG A 178 20.92 -2.75 -10.02
C ARG A 178 21.56 -1.37 -10.09
N THR A 179 21.00 -0.40 -9.39
CA THR A 179 21.56 0.97 -9.34
C THR A 179 22.99 0.98 -8.74
N GLU A 180 23.20 0.24 -7.64
CA GLU A 180 24.52 0.10 -7.01
C GLU A 180 25.55 -0.56 -7.94
N GLU A 181 25.12 -1.47 -8.81
CA GLU A 181 25.96 -2.17 -9.78
C GLU A 181 26.04 -1.48 -11.15
N GLY A 182 25.46 -0.29 -11.29
CA GLY A 182 25.41 0.45 -12.55
C GLY A 182 24.56 -0.19 -13.65
N MET A 183 23.67 -1.12 -13.27
CA MET A 183 22.75 -1.79 -14.21
C MET A 183 21.50 -0.94 -14.44
N PRO A 184 20.86 -1.07 -15.62
CA PRO A 184 19.67 -0.29 -15.95
C PRO A 184 18.48 -0.70 -15.08
N VAL A 185 17.69 0.31 -14.66
CA VAL A 185 16.39 0.16 -13.97
C VAL A 185 15.21 0.63 -14.83
N TRP A 186 15.47 1.00 -16.09
CA TRP A 186 14.45 1.35 -17.06
C TRP A 186 13.37 0.27 -17.16
N TYR A 187 12.11 0.69 -17.20
CA TYR A 187 10.92 -0.17 -17.25
C TYR A 187 10.66 -1.02 -15.97
N LEU A 188 11.56 -1.00 -14.99
CA LEU A 188 11.28 -1.52 -13.66
C LEU A 188 10.59 -0.45 -12.78
N VAL A 189 11.01 0.79 -12.97
CA VAL A 189 10.41 1.98 -12.35
C VAL A 189 9.89 2.92 -13.44
N PRO A 190 8.95 3.83 -13.14
CA PRO A 190 8.54 4.88 -14.09
C PRO A 190 9.73 5.77 -14.50
N ASP A 191 9.70 6.26 -15.73
CA ASP A 191 10.82 7.00 -16.34
C ASP A 191 11.33 8.17 -15.49
N GLY A 192 10.41 8.93 -14.88
CA GLY A 192 10.79 10.05 -13.99
C GLY A 192 11.41 9.63 -12.65
N VAL A 193 11.36 8.34 -12.29
CA VAL A 193 12.01 7.77 -11.10
C VAL A 193 13.43 7.28 -11.39
N VAL A 194 13.78 7.09 -12.68
CA VAL A 194 15.13 6.67 -13.11
C VAL A 194 16.14 7.81 -12.92
N GLN A 195 15.71 9.07 -13.03
CA GLN A 195 16.54 10.27 -12.94
C GLN A 195 16.80 10.67 -11.49
#